data_0999ab91a304b0c543026423abeee6c4
#
_entry.id   0999ab91a304b0c543026423abeee6c4
#
_cell.length_a   1.000
_cell.length_b   1.000
_cell.length_c   1.000
_cell.angle_alpha   90.00
_cell.angle_beta   90.00
_cell.angle_gamma   90.00
#
_symmetry.space_group_name_H-M   'P 1'
#
loop_
_entity.id
_entity.type
_entity.pdbx_description
1 polymer ?
#
loop_
_entity_poly.entity_id
_entity_poly.type
_entity_poly.pdbx_seq_one_letter_code
_entity_poly.pdbx_strand_id
1 'polypeptide(L)'
;MSLNEWRALQVQPKKRAAPPRPVNLVRQKYEVREDGSQVTVLPVRLESRANFRGFTGSRKHRNKIRSERELARIVFTCHATKPEMPCKILLVRIAPCKLDRGDNLNMSFKSIRDGICDWLGIDDSTDQITWDYDQEKDLTPRTYGCRVEIFSGKLPRTCILSSPTARNDQPCHS
;
A
#
# COMPACT_ATOMS: atom_id res chain seq x y z
N MET A 1 -20.27 51.43 5.08
CA MET A 1 -20.07 50.10 5.66
C MET A 1 -19.08 50.23 6.81
N SER A 2 -19.48 49.92 8.04
CA SER A 2 -18.63 50.05 9.22
C SER A 2 -17.67 48.87 9.35
N LEU A 3 -16.56 49.06 10.08
CA LEU A 3 -15.58 48.01 10.35
C LEU A 3 -16.21 46.81 11.06
N ASN A 4 -17.28 46.98 11.80
CA ASN A 4 -18.03 45.95 12.48
C ASN A 4 -18.89 45.12 11.54
N GLU A 5 -19.47 45.74 10.52
CA GLU A 5 -20.22 45.03 9.45
C GLU A 5 -19.27 44.18 8.60
N TRP A 6 -18.03 44.66 8.37
CA TRP A 6 -17.01 43.89 7.64
C TRP A 6 -16.53 42.64 8.42
N ARG A 7 -16.36 42.77 9.77
CA ARG A 7 -16.04 41.62 10.64
C ARG A 7 -17.18 40.60 10.73
N ALA A 8 -18.43 41.03 10.73
CA ALA A 8 -19.59 40.13 10.77
C ALA A 8 -19.71 39.29 9.49
N LEU A 9 -19.32 39.83 8.33
CA LEU A 9 -19.30 39.10 7.06
C LEU A 9 -18.21 38.02 6.97
N GLN A 10 -17.13 38.12 7.78
CA GLN A 10 -16.04 37.16 7.76
C GLN A 10 -16.26 35.94 8.66
N VAL A 11 -17.22 36.00 9.57
CA VAL A 11 -17.55 34.86 10.47
C VAL A 11 -18.62 34.00 9.80
N GLN A 12 -18.30 33.45 8.64
CA GLN A 12 -19.09 32.32 8.14
C GLN A 12 -18.82 31.10 9.06
N PRO A 13 -19.84 30.50 9.64
CA PRO A 13 -19.63 29.29 10.43
C PRO A 13 -18.99 28.23 9.51
N LYS A 14 -17.76 27.82 9.85
CA LYS A 14 -17.11 26.72 9.15
C LYS A 14 -18.07 25.56 9.12
N LYS A 15 -18.60 25.20 7.94
CA LYS A 15 -19.44 24.00 7.77
C LYS A 15 -18.71 22.86 8.44
N ARG A 16 -19.31 22.27 9.47
CA ARG A 16 -18.76 21.08 10.12
C ARG A 16 -18.49 20.05 9.03
N ALA A 17 -17.23 19.66 8.88
CA ALA A 17 -16.88 18.62 7.93
C ALA A 17 -17.73 17.37 8.26
N ALA A 18 -18.35 16.80 7.22
CA ALA A 18 -19.08 15.55 7.37
C ALA A 18 -18.16 14.51 8.03
N PRO A 19 -18.69 13.66 8.92
CA PRO A 19 -17.88 12.62 9.54
C PRO A 19 -17.21 11.78 8.46
N PRO A 20 -15.94 11.38 8.65
CA PRO A 20 -15.23 10.58 7.67
C PRO A 20 -16.02 9.29 7.44
N ARG A 21 -16.32 9.01 6.18
CA ARG A 21 -17.07 7.82 5.82
C ARG A 21 -16.25 6.56 6.16
N PRO A 22 -16.89 5.47 6.63
CA PRO A 22 -16.19 4.25 7.03
C PRO A 22 -15.32 3.70 5.89
N VAL A 23 -14.18 3.15 6.24
CA VAL A 23 -13.23 2.49 5.33
C VAL A 23 -13.32 1.01 5.63
N ASN A 24 -13.52 0.20 4.60
CA ASN A 24 -13.47 -1.25 4.71
C ASN A 24 -12.03 -1.71 4.52
N LEU A 25 -11.51 -2.48 5.47
CA LEU A 25 -10.21 -3.13 5.35
C LEU A 25 -10.42 -4.59 5.00
N VAL A 26 -9.57 -5.14 4.13
CA VAL A 26 -9.54 -6.58 3.85
C VAL A 26 -9.29 -7.36 5.14
N ARG A 27 -9.83 -8.58 5.23
CA ARG A 27 -9.54 -9.44 6.38
C ARG A 27 -8.07 -9.90 6.32
N GLN A 28 -7.40 -9.86 7.46
CA GLN A 28 -6.06 -10.45 7.59
C GLN A 28 -6.11 -11.93 7.24
N LYS A 29 -5.17 -12.38 6.41
CA LYS A 29 -5.03 -13.78 6.01
C LYS A 29 -3.54 -14.11 5.92
N TYR A 30 -3.20 -15.33 6.28
CA TYR A 30 -1.89 -15.94 6.03
C TYR A 30 -2.09 -17.31 5.42
N GLU A 31 -1.33 -17.64 4.40
CA GLU A 31 -1.30 -18.98 3.78
C GLU A 31 0.10 -19.28 3.23
N VAL A 32 0.43 -20.54 3.18
CA VAL A 32 1.58 -21.06 2.44
C VAL A 32 1.03 -21.84 1.24
N ARG A 33 1.49 -21.49 0.06
CA ARG A 33 1.09 -22.15 -1.19
C ARG A 33 1.88 -23.45 -1.40
N GLU A 34 1.44 -24.28 -2.34
CA GLU A 34 2.09 -25.55 -2.68
C GLU A 34 3.52 -25.37 -3.19
N ASP A 35 3.83 -24.23 -3.82
CA ASP A 35 5.18 -23.87 -4.26
C ASP A 35 6.10 -23.36 -3.13
N GLY A 36 5.63 -23.39 -1.89
CA GLY A 36 6.34 -22.89 -0.72
C GLY A 36 6.32 -21.36 -0.55
N SER A 37 5.68 -20.62 -1.47
CA SER A 37 5.53 -19.18 -1.30
C SER A 37 4.57 -18.84 -0.17
N GLN A 38 4.88 -17.79 0.59
CA GLN A 38 4.08 -17.34 1.72
C GLN A 38 3.28 -16.11 1.30
N VAL A 39 1.98 -16.12 1.54
CA VAL A 39 1.08 -15.01 1.22
C VAL A 39 0.47 -14.46 2.49
N THR A 40 0.62 -13.17 2.71
CA THR A 40 0.05 -12.46 3.85
C THR A 40 -0.79 -11.29 3.36
N VAL A 41 -2.01 -11.17 3.87
CA VAL A 41 -2.88 -10.02 3.60
C VAL A 41 -2.96 -9.15 4.85
N LEU A 42 -2.54 -7.90 4.73
CA LEU A 42 -2.56 -6.90 5.79
C LEU A 42 -3.77 -5.97 5.64
N PRO A 43 -4.56 -5.74 6.71
CA PRO A 43 -5.69 -4.82 6.71
C PRO A 43 -5.20 -3.37 6.84
N VAL A 44 -4.63 -2.82 5.78
CA VAL A 44 -4.01 -1.48 5.78
C VAL A 44 -4.44 -0.66 4.58
N ARG A 45 -4.70 0.63 4.79
CA ARG A 45 -4.96 1.59 3.71
C ARG A 45 -3.67 2.31 3.34
N LEU A 46 -3.02 1.86 2.26
CA LEU A 46 -1.84 2.51 1.70
C LEU A 46 -2.25 3.73 0.87
N GLU A 47 -1.67 4.87 1.19
CA GLU A 47 -1.90 6.16 0.52
C GLU A 47 -0.63 6.61 -0.20
N SER A 48 -0.81 7.29 -1.35
CA SER A 48 0.33 7.93 -2.02
C SER A 48 0.96 8.99 -1.13
N ARG A 49 2.28 8.93 -0.99
CA ARG A 49 3.05 9.94 -0.25
C ARG A 49 3.51 11.10 -1.12
N ALA A 50 3.62 10.91 -2.44
CA ALA A 50 4.09 11.94 -3.37
C ALA A 50 3.11 13.12 -3.46
N ASN A 51 1.81 12.90 -3.25
CA ASN A 51 0.79 13.94 -3.28
C ASN A 51 0.54 14.64 -1.93
N PHE A 52 1.33 14.32 -0.92
CA PHE A 52 1.19 14.94 0.41
C PHE A 52 1.86 16.33 0.42
N ARG A 53 1.29 17.26 -0.37
CA ARG A 53 1.72 18.67 -0.32
C ARG A 53 1.37 19.26 1.04
N GLY A 54 2.38 19.49 1.87
CA GLY A 54 2.31 20.44 2.98
C GLY A 54 2.29 19.91 4.40
N PHE A 55 2.22 18.59 4.69
CA PHE A 55 2.14 18.12 6.07
C PHE A 55 2.89 16.81 6.38
N THR A 56 4.04 16.60 5.75
CA THR A 56 4.92 15.44 6.04
C THR A 56 5.38 15.38 7.50
N GLY A 57 5.28 16.48 8.24
CA GLY A 57 5.66 16.59 9.64
C GLY A 57 4.53 16.40 10.66
N SER A 58 3.26 16.20 10.25
CA SER A 58 2.19 16.12 11.22
C SER A 58 2.33 14.88 12.11
N ARG A 59 2.05 15.03 13.42
CA ARG A 59 2.06 13.93 14.41
C ARG A 59 1.17 12.77 13.95
N LYS A 60 0.02 13.07 13.35
CA LYS A 60 -0.92 12.07 12.82
C LYS A 60 -0.29 11.23 11.70
N HIS A 61 0.43 11.86 10.78
CA HIS A 61 1.10 11.17 9.68
C HIS A 61 2.22 10.26 10.18
N ARG A 62 3.08 10.77 11.10
CA ARG A 62 4.15 9.97 11.72
C ARG A 62 3.59 8.75 12.47
N ASN A 63 2.50 8.95 13.24
CA ASN A 63 1.86 7.85 13.96
C ASN A 63 1.29 6.80 13.00
N LYS A 64 0.70 7.21 11.87
CA LYS A 64 0.20 6.28 10.85
C LYS A 64 1.34 5.43 10.28
N ILE A 65 2.45 6.05 9.85
CA ILE A 65 3.62 5.35 9.32
C ILE A 65 4.15 4.35 10.35
N ARG A 66 4.29 4.76 11.61
CA ARG A 66 4.75 3.89 12.68
C ARG A 66 3.81 2.71 12.91
N SER A 67 2.49 2.95 12.90
CA SER A 67 1.50 1.89 13.08
C SER A 67 1.49 0.90 11.93
N GLU A 68 1.65 1.35 10.68
CA GLU A 68 1.74 0.48 9.51
C GLU A 68 3.00 -0.40 9.55
N ARG A 69 4.15 0.19 9.91
CA ARG A 69 5.43 -0.53 10.07
C ARG A 69 5.33 -1.59 11.17
N GLU A 70 4.78 -1.21 12.31
CA GLU A 70 4.63 -2.12 13.45
C GLU A 70 3.63 -3.24 13.16
N LEU A 71 2.51 -2.93 12.48
CA LEU A 71 1.55 -3.94 12.03
C LEU A 71 2.22 -5.00 11.16
N ALA A 72 3.00 -4.58 10.16
CA ALA A 72 3.72 -5.52 9.30
C ALA A 72 4.68 -6.38 10.14
N ARG A 73 5.54 -5.75 10.95
CA ARG A 73 6.49 -6.45 11.81
C ARG A 73 5.82 -7.51 12.69
N ILE A 74 4.73 -7.16 13.39
CA ILE A 74 4.01 -8.07 14.29
C ILE A 74 3.39 -9.23 13.50
N VAL A 75 2.66 -8.94 12.42
CA VAL A 75 1.97 -9.98 11.63
C VAL A 75 2.97 -10.99 11.08
N PHE A 76 4.10 -10.54 10.54
CA PHE A 76 5.13 -11.44 10.03
C PHE A 76 5.82 -12.21 11.15
N THR A 77 6.09 -11.59 12.30
CA THR A 77 6.65 -12.29 13.46
C THR A 77 5.74 -13.41 13.99
N CYS A 78 4.43 -13.19 13.97
CA CYS A 78 3.47 -14.16 14.51
C CYS A 78 3.12 -15.29 13.54
N HIS A 79 3.17 -15.05 12.23
CA HIS A 79 2.57 -15.98 11.27
C HIS A 79 3.54 -16.48 10.20
N ALA A 80 4.55 -15.69 9.82
CA ALA A 80 5.42 -16.04 8.70
C ALA A 80 6.72 -16.70 9.16
N THR A 81 7.24 -17.57 8.29
CA THR A 81 8.59 -18.14 8.46
C THR A 81 9.59 -17.28 7.69
N LYS A 82 10.76 -17.04 8.29
CA LYS A 82 11.82 -16.27 7.58
C LYS A 82 12.24 -17.03 6.31
N PRO A 83 12.23 -16.35 5.14
CA PRO A 83 12.62 -17.01 3.90
C PRO A 83 14.12 -17.25 3.84
N GLU A 84 14.54 -18.20 3.02
CA GLU A 84 15.94 -18.34 2.63
C GLU A 84 16.34 -17.17 1.72
N MET A 85 17.53 -16.64 1.96
CA MET A 85 18.08 -15.53 1.16
C MET A 85 18.99 -16.07 0.03
N PRO A 86 19.02 -15.39 -1.14
CA PRO A 86 18.23 -14.23 -1.51
C PRO A 86 16.77 -14.59 -1.76
N CYS A 87 15.86 -13.66 -1.47
CA CYS A 87 14.43 -13.87 -1.67
C CYS A 87 13.82 -12.75 -2.54
N LYS A 88 12.62 -13.03 -3.06
CA LYS A 88 11.80 -12.04 -3.77
C LYS A 88 10.54 -11.75 -2.96
N ILE A 89 10.20 -10.47 -2.83
CA ILE A 89 8.98 -10.02 -2.14
C ILE A 89 8.15 -9.16 -3.09
N LEU A 90 6.94 -9.63 -3.37
CA LEU A 90 5.94 -8.90 -4.15
C LEU A 90 4.95 -8.21 -3.20
N LEU A 91 4.82 -6.91 -3.33
CA LEU A 91 3.88 -6.08 -2.59
C LEU A 91 2.74 -5.65 -3.51
N VAL A 92 1.52 -6.07 -3.20
CA VAL A 92 0.33 -5.77 -4.00
C VAL A 92 -0.61 -4.87 -3.21
N ARG A 93 -0.84 -3.67 -3.71
CA ARG A 93 -1.82 -2.75 -3.13
C ARG A 93 -3.23 -3.11 -3.60
N ILE A 94 -4.13 -3.35 -2.66
CA ILE A 94 -5.55 -3.58 -2.92
C ILE A 94 -6.31 -2.30 -2.62
N ALA A 95 -6.99 -1.71 -3.61
CA ALA A 95 -7.75 -0.47 -3.42
C ALA A 95 -8.72 -0.20 -4.59
N PRO A 96 -9.78 0.61 -4.38
CA PRO A 96 -10.75 0.95 -5.44
C PRO A 96 -10.16 1.74 -6.61
N CYS A 97 -9.09 2.51 -6.35
CA CYS A 97 -8.43 3.33 -7.36
C CYS A 97 -6.95 2.98 -7.45
N LYS A 98 -6.43 2.92 -8.67
CA LYS A 98 -5.00 2.72 -8.90
C LYS A 98 -4.21 3.99 -8.62
N LEU A 99 -2.98 3.82 -8.17
CA LEU A 99 -1.96 4.87 -8.11
C LEU A 99 -1.14 4.84 -9.41
N ASP A 100 -0.48 5.94 -9.71
CA ASP A 100 0.55 5.96 -10.73
C ASP A 100 1.68 4.96 -10.38
N ARG A 101 2.10 4.18 -11.38
CA ARG A 101 3.10 3.11 -11.20
C ARG A 101 4.52 3.64 -10.98
N GLY A 102 4.81 4.87 -11.38
CA GLY A 102 6.11 5.49 -11.17
C GLY A 102 6.44 5.65 -9.69
N ASP A 103 6.40 6.88 -9.20
CA ASP A 103 6.85 7.19 -7.84
C ASP A 103 5.81 6.84 -6.76
N ASN A 104 4.51 6.96 -7.08
CA ASN A 104 3.45 6.89 -6.09
C ASN A 104 3.21 5.49 -5.52
N LEU A 105 3.25 4.48 -6.36
CA LEU A 105 2.98 3.10 -5.94
C LEU A 105 4.09 2.61 -5.01
N ASN A 106 5.34 2.69 -5.42
CA ASN A 106 6.50 2.25 -4.65
C ASN A 106 6.56 2.99 -3.28
N MET A 107 6.43 4.31 -3.30
CA MET A 107 6.47 5.13 -2.07
C MET A 107 5.33 4.81 -1.09
N SER A 108 4.20 4.29 -1.57
CA SER A 108 3.09 3.89 -0.69
C SER A 108 3.42 2.70 0.20
N PHE A 109 4.34 1.83 -0.21
CA PHE A 109 4.74 0.63 0.51
C PHE A 109 5.89 0.83 1.52
N LYS A 110 6.49 2.03 1.57
CA LYS A 110 7.70 2.24 2.40
C LYS A 110 7.54 1.75 3.84
N SER A 111 6.41 2.04 4.52
CA SER A 111 6.18 1.59 5.90
C SER A 111 6.09 0.08 6.03
N ILE A 112 5.51 -0.60 5.05
CA ILE A 112 5.40 -2.06 5.06
C ILE A 112 6.77 -2.70 4.80
N ARG A 113 7.54 -2.18 3.84
CA ARG A 113 8.92 -2.62 3.61
C ARG A 113 9.77 -2.49 4.88
N ASP A 114 9.76 -1.31 5.50
CA ASP A 114 10.51 -1.06 6.73
C ASP A 114 10.11 -2.09 7.83
N GLY A 115 8.82 -2.42 7.96
CA GLY A 115 8.34 -3.42 8.92
C GLY A 115 8.75 -4.86 8.58
N ILE A 116 8.83 -5.22 7.30
CA ILE A 116 9.33 -6.52 6.85
C ILE A 116 10.84 -6.61 7.10
N CYS A 117 11.61 -5.56 6.80
CA CYS A 117 13.04 -5.51 7.09
C CYS A 117 13.35 -5.64 8.58
N ASP A 118 12.54 -4.99 9.45
CA ASP A 118 12.64 -5.15 10.90
C ASP A 118 12.39 -6.60 11.34
N TRP A 119 11.39 -7.26 10.76
CA TRP A 119 11.12 -8.67 11.04
C TRP A 119 12.25 -9.59 10.60
N LEU A 120 12.81 -9.35 9.41
CA LEU A 120 13.93 -10.12 8.87
C LEU A 120 15.23 -9.86 9.64
N GLY A 121 15.37 -8.68 10.24
CA GLY A 121 16.58 -8.21 10.92
C GLY A 121 17.66 -7.76 9.94
N ILE A 122 17.27 -7.16 8.81
CA ILE A 122 18.16 -6.70 7.75
C ILE A 122 17.89 -5.25 7.38
N ASP A 123 18.86 -4.60 6.73
CA ASP A 123 18.71 -3.24 6.22
C ASP A 123 17.90 -3.26 4.91
N ASP A 124 17.13 -2.19 4.65
CA ASP A 124 16.31 -2.05 3.43
C ASP A 124 17.14 -1.78 2.17
N SER A 125 18.42 -1.45 2.32
CA SER A 125 19.39 -1.26 1.24
C SER A 125 20.08 -2.55 0.77
N THR A 126 19.79 -3.70 1.42
CA THR A 126 20.40 -4.98 1.06
C THR A 126 19.98 -5.44 -0.33
N ASP A 127 20.91 -6.03 -1.07
CA ASP A 127 20.68 -6.71 -2.36
C ASP A 127 20.12 -8.14 -2.22
N GLN A 128 19.98 -8.62 -0.97
CA GLN A 128 19.42 -9.95 -0.70
C GLN A 128 17.91 -10.05 -0.93
N ILE A 129 17.21 -8.89 -1.04
CA ILE A 129 15.79 -8.85 -1.34
C ILE A 129 15.54 -8.16 -2.68
N THR A 130 14.85 -8.88 -3.57
CA THR A 130 14.27 -8.27 -4.78
C THR A 130 12.85 -7.83 -4.48
N TRP A 131 12.60 -6.52 -4.54
CA TRP A 131 11.28 -5.94 -4.31
C TRP A 131 10.53 -5.75 -5.62
N ASP A 132 9.31 -6.30 -5.69
CA ASP A 132 8.37 -6.04 -6.77
C ASP A 132 7.10 -5.37 -6.24
N TYR A 133 6.45 -4.57 -7.09
CA TYR A 133 5.28 -3.78 -6.73
C TYR A 133 4.18 -3.95 -7.75
N ASP A 134 2.98 -4.25 -7.28
CA ASP A 134 1.78 -4.29 -8.12
C ASP A 134 0.58 -3.70 -7.39
N GLN A 135 -0.53 -3.58 -8.10
CA GLN A 135 -1.77 -3.07 -7.55
C GLN A 135 -2.98 -3.76 -8.17
N GLU A 136 -3.89 -4.12 -7.32
CA GLU A 136 -5.15 -4.76 -7.65
C GLU A 136 -6.31 -3.81 -7.38
N LYS A 137 -7.22 -3.70 -8.34
CA LYS A 137 -8.42 -2.91 -8.16
C LYS A 137 -9.50 -3.78 -7.51
N ASP A 138 -9.88 -3.46 -6.28
CA ASP A 138 -11.06 -4.04 -5.66
C ASP A 138 -12.31 -3.25 -6.08
N LEU A 139 -13.29 -3.94 -6.64
CA LEU A 139 -14.56 -3.33 -7.07
C LEU A 139 -15.48 -3.04 -5.89
N THR A 140 -15.22 -3.64 -4.73
CA THR A 140 -15.97 -3.34 -3.51
C THR A 140 -15.65 -1.93 -3.04
N PRO A 141 -16.63 -1.04 -2.94
CA PRO A 141 -16.39 0.35 -2.57
C PRO A 141 -15.61 0.48 -1.27
N ARG A 142 -14.49 1.23 -1.32
CA ARG A 142 -13.66 1.57 -0.15
C ARG A 142 -12.99 0.40 0.56
N THR A 143 -12.78 -0.70 -0.14
CA THR A 143 -11.98 -1.81 0.36
C THR A 143 -10.50 -1.55 0.12
N TYR A 144 -9.69 -1.71 1.17
CA TYR A 144 -8.25 -1.45 1.15
C TYR A 144 -7.50 -2.56 1.84
N GLY A 145 -6.33 -2.88 1.30
CA GLY A 145 -5.41 -3.85 1.86
C GLY A 145 -4.05 -3.82 1.21
N CYS A 146 -3.16 -4.64 1.75
CA CYS A 146 -1.86 -4.94 1.17
C CYS A 146 -1.65 -6.45 1.20
N ARG A 147 -1.47 -7.07 0.03
CA ARG A 147 -1.02 -8.46 -0.07
C ARG A 147 0.49 -8.46 -0.23
N VAL A 148 1.14 -9.30 0.54
CA VAL A 148 2.59 -9.52 0.52
C VAL A 148 2.81 -10.97 0.15
N GLU A 149 3.57 -11.22 -0.89
CA GLU A 149 3.95 -12.57 -1.33
C GLU A 149 5.47 -12.72 -1.23
N ILE A 150 5.93 -13.74 -0.50
CA ILE A 150 7.35 -14.00 -0.26
C ILE A 150 7.73 -15.29 -0.97
N PHE A 151 8.74 -15.20 -1.84
CA PHE A 151 9.29 -16.32 -2.58
C PHE A 151 10.71 -16.58 -2.09
N SER A 152 10.94 -17.77 -1.53
CA SER A 152 12.25 -18.21 -1.04
C SER A 152 13.09 -18.82 -2.17
N GLY A 153 14.41 -18.61 -2.13
CA GLY A 153 15.37 -19.27 -3.01
C GLY A 153 15.49 -18.65 -4.41
N LYS A 154 16.37 -19.24 -5.22
CA LYS A 154 16.56 -18.84 -6.61
C LYS A 154 15.30 -19.15 -7.41
N LEU A 155 14.52 -18.11 -7.72
CA LEU A 155 13.43 -18.22 -8.68
C LEU A 155 13.96 -18.87 -9.98
N PRO A 156 13.28 -19.90 -10.51
CA PRO A 156 13.54 -20.30 -11.88
C PRO A 156 13.36 -19.07 -12.78
N ARG A 157 14.31 -18.82 -13.66
CA ARG A 157 14.36 -17.63 -14.55
C ARG A 157 13.18 -17.52 -15.55
N THR A 158 12.13 -18.30 -15.37
CA THR A 158 11.01 -18.49 -16.29
C THR A 158 9.67 -18.25 -15.62
N CYS A 159 9.38 -17.04 -15.16
CA CYS A 159 8.01 -16.59 -14.95
C CYS A 159 7.91 -15.08 -15.19
N ILE A 160 8.32 -14.65 -16.38
CA ILE A 160 7.77 -13.42 -16.95
C ILE A 160 6.42 -13.85 -17.52
N LEU A 161 5.39 -13.87 -16.69
CA LEU A 161 4.03 -13.91 -17.17
C LEU A 161 3.75 -12.58 -17.87
N SER A 162 3.97 -12.59 -19.18
CA SER A 162 3.42 -11.60 -20.10
C SER A 162 1.92 -11.52 -19.84
N SER A 163 1.49 -10.43 -19.26
CA SER A 163 0.07 -10.06 -19.19
C SER A 163 -0.47 -10.09 -20.62
N PRO A 164 -1.59 -10.76 -20.89
CA PRO A 164 -2.21 -10.69 -22.19
C PRO A 164 -2.66 -9.25 -22.42
N THR A 165 -2.00 -8.58 -23.35
CA THR A 165 -2.40 -7.29 -23.90
C THR A 165 -3.68 -7.54 -24.68
N ALA A 166 -4.84 -7.35 -24.08
CA ALA A 166 -6.09 -7.25 -24.78
C ALA A 166 -6.04 -5.95 -25.61
N ARG A 167 -5.61 -6.10 -26.88
CA ARG A 167 -5.88 -5.11 -27.93
C ARG A 167 -7.36 -5.22 -28.24
N ASN A 168 -8.13 -4.24 -27.85
CA ASN A 168 -9.42 -3.94 -28.46
C ASN A 168 -9.24 -2.65 -29.25
N ASP A 169 -8.65 -2.81 -30.43
CA ASP A 169 -8.79 -1.83 -31.51
C ASP A 169 -10.08 -2.19 -32.25
N GLN A 170 -11.12 -1.44 -31.99
CA GLN A 170 -12.30 -1.44 -32.84
C GLN A 170 -12.53 0.00 -33.32
N PRO A 171 -12.37 0.30 -34.63
CA PRO A 171 -12.61 1.63 -35.15
C PRO A 171 -14.11 1.90 -35.23
N CYS A 172 -14.55 3.02 -34.68
CA CYS A 172 -15.86 3.60 -34.98
C CYS A 172 -15.84 4.16 -36.40
N HIS A 173 -16.57 3.53 -37.28
CA HIS A 173 -16.98 4.11 -38.56
C HIS A 173 -18.39 4.65 -38.48
N SER A 174 -18.53 5.89 -38.94
CA SER A 174 -19.70 6.64 -39.45
C SER A 174 -20.58 7.28 -38.39
#